data_a57f22cca0fb57d7aaf04d4ca8f88be1
#
_entry.id   a57f22cca0fb57d7aaf04d4ca8f88be1
#
_cell.length_a   1.000
_cell.length_b   1.000
_cell.length_c   1.000
_cell.angle_alpha   90.00
_cell.angle_beta   90.00
_cell.angle_gamma   90.00
#
_symmetry.space_group_name_H-M   'P 1'
#
loop_
_entity.id
_entity.type
_entity.pdbx_description
1 polymer ?
#
loop_
_entity_poly.entity_id
_entity_poly.type
_entity_poly.pdbx_seq_one_letter_code
_entity_poly.pdbx_strand_id
1 'polypeptide(L)'
;MNAFAVDLHIHSCLSPCGEDDMTPCNIAGMGYLNGLKIMALTDHNTAKNCPAFYAACREYDIVPVPGMELTTAEDVHMVCLFPELETALQFDKLVEERRMKVKNKPEIFGEQIIMGEGDVPVGNDPWFLPAATSLSIEEGAKLVRSMGGVCYPAHIDREANGLLAVLGFFPDEPVFTLAEVHDEDKRDLAEGRKILVSSDAHRLWEISDGSFCVHLDVDPEAGEEAIRKALFTMLEKKS
;
A
#
# COMPACT_ATOMS: atom_id res chain seq x y z
N MET A 1 -12.07 -19.05 11.76
CA MET A 1 -11.52 -17.81 11.16
C MET A 1 -12.07 -16.63 11.92
N ASN A 2 -11.22 -15.67 12.28
CA ASN A 2 -11.58 -14.46 13.01
C ASN A 2 -11.53 -13.26 12.05
N ALA A 3 -12.39 -12.26 12.28
CA ALA A 3 -12.44 -11.05 11.47
C ALA A 3 -11.40 -10.03 11.99
N PHE A 4 -10.67 -9.41 11.07
CA PHE A 4 -9.71 -8.35 11.34
C PHE A 4 -10.06 -7.14 10.47
N ALA A 5 -10.32 -6.01 11.09
CA ALA A 5 -10.50 -4.75 10.38
C ALA A 5 -9.16 -4.32 9.76
N VAL A 6 -9.15 -4.00 8.48
CA VAL A 6 -7.92 -3.72 7.74
C VAL A 6 -8.05 -2.49 6.85
N ASP A 7 -6.93 -1.80 6.64
CA ASP A 7 -6.74 -0.84 5.56
C ASP A 7 -5.36 -1.08 4.95
N LEU A 8 -5.32 -1.56 3.71
CA LEU A 8 -4.09 -2.03 3.07
C LEU A 8 -3.55 -1.07 2.00
N HIS A 9 -4.08 0.16 1.95
CA HIS A 9 -3.63 1.19 1.02
C HIS A 9 -3.77 2.57 1.66
N ILE A 10 -2.68 3.10 2.19
CA ILE A 10 -2.61 4.39 2.87
C ILE A 10 -1.33 5.10 2.45
N HIS A 11 -1.42 6.40 2.18
CA HIS A 11 -0.29 7.26 1.88
C HIS A 11 0.12 8.11 3.07
N SER A 12 1.42 8.35 3.23
CA SER A 12 1.95 9.29 4.21
C SER A 12 2.31 10.64 3.57
N CYS A 13 2.79 11.57 4.39
CA CYS A 13 3.39 12.84 3.96
C CYS A 13 4.63 12.67 3.03
N LEU A 14 5.05 11.45 2.74
CA LEU A 14 6.08 11.16 1.74
C LEU A 14 5.50 11.13 0.32
N SER A 15 4.24 10.76 0.17
CA SER A 15 3.52 10.90 -1.09
C SER A 15 3.08 12.37 -1.25
N PRO A 16 3.46 13.07 -2.34
CA PRO A 16 3.26 14.52 -2.46
C PRO A 16 1.78 14.92 -2.60
N CYS A 17 0.90 13.95 -2.86
CA CYS A 17 -0.57 14.11 -2.84
C CYS A 17 -1.17 13.95 -1.45
N GLY A 18 -0.42 13.41 -0.48
CA GLY A 18 -0.82 13.33 0.92
C GLY A 18 -0.65 14.67 1.64
N GLU A 19 -1.52 14.94 2.62
CA GLU A 19 -1.35 16.12 3.47
C GLU A 19 -0.14 15.98 4.40
N ASP A 20 0.48 17.09 4.81
CA ASP A 20 1.69 17.09 5.64
C ASP A 20 1.47 16.43 7.00
N ASP A 21 0.23 16.41 7.50
CA ASP A 21 -0.15 15.76 8.76
C ASP A 21 -0.38 14.25 8.64
N MET A 22 -0.29 13.68 7.43
CA MET A 22 -0.23 12.23 7.20
C MET A 22 1.11 11.65 7.66
N THR A 23 1.48 11.94 8.88
CA THR A 23 2.68 11.40 9.49
C THR A 23 2.46 9.96 9.99
N PRO A 24 3.49 9.12 10.08
CA PRO A 24 3.37 7.74 10.57
C PRO A 24 2.65 7.60 11.91
N CYS A 25 2.92 8.48 12.88
CA CYS A 25 2.24 8.44 14.19
C CYS A 25 0.77 8.86 14.10
N ASN A 26 0.45 9.88 13.31
CA ASN A 26 -0.94 10.31 13.11
C ASN A 26 -1.76 9.26 12.37
N ILE A 27 -1.19 8.60 11.35
CA ILE A 27 -1.83 7.49 10.63
C ILE A 27 -2.13 6.33 11.58
N ALA A 28 -1.15 5.89 12.37
CA ALA A 28 -1.35 4.82 13.35
C ALA A 28 -2.37 5.20 14.42
N GLY A 29 -2.32 6.43 14.95
CA GLY A 29 -3.29 6.95 15.91
C GLY A 29 -4.72 6.99 15.36
N MET A 30 -4.90 7.43 14.11
CA MET A 30 -6.21 7.45 13.46
C MET A 30 -6.71 6.02 13.21
N GLY A 31 -5.85 5.11 12.75
CA GLY A 31 -6.20 3.70 12.59
C GLY A 31 -6.67 3.05 13.90
N TYR A 32 -6.00 3.37 15.01
CA TYR A 32 -6.43 2.93 16.34
C TYR A 32 -7.82 3.46 16.71
N LEU A 33 -8.08 4.75 16.48
CA LEU A 33 -9.39 5.36 16.74
C LEU A 33 -10.50 4.74 15.91
N ASN A 34 -10.19 4.32 14.68
CA ASN A 34 -11.11 3.67 13.75
C ASN A 34 -11.22 2.15 13.99
N GLY A 35 -10.48 1.59 14.96
CA GLY A 35 -10.54 0.16 15.31
C GLY A 35 -9.84 -0.76 14.31
N LEU A 36 -8.92 -0.24 13.50
CA LEU A 36 -8.12 -1.05 12.57
C LEU A 36 -7.13 -1.93 13.34
N LYS A 37 -7.02 -3.18 12.93
CA LYS A 37 -6.05 -4.15 13.51
C LYS A 37 -4.85 -4.38 12.60
N ILE A 38 -5.00 -4.25 11.30
CA ILE A 38 -3.92 -4.43 10.32
C ILE A 38 -3.93 -3.22 9.39
N MET A 39 -2.78 -2.58 9.20
CA MET A 39 -2.65 -1.44 8.31
C MET A 39 -1.40 -1.56 7.43
N ALA A 40 -1.51 -1.16 6.16
CA ALA A 40 -0.35 -1.07 5.28
C ALA A 40 -0.05 0.39 4.94
N LEU A 41 1.24 0.73 4.93
CA LEU A 41 1.73 1.99 4.37
C LEU A 41 2.28 1.73 2.98
N THR A 42 1.77 2.47 2.00
CA THR A 42 1.97 2.19 0.58
C THR A 42 2.24 3.46 -0.24
N ASP A 43 3.18 4.29 0.21
CA ASP A 43 3.57 5.50 -0.50
C ASP A 43 3.97 5.24 -1.96
N HIS A 44 3.77 6.21 -2.84
CA HIS A 44 4.13 6.11 -4.26
C HIS A 44 5.61 5.79 -4.45
N ASN A 45 5.89 4.67 -5.09
CA ASN A 45 7.23 4.24 -5.54
C ASN A 45 8.32 4.28 -4.46
N THR A 46 7.95 4.17 -3.17
CA THR A 46 8.91 4.15 -2.06
C THR A 46 8.34 3.50 -0.80
N ALA A 47 9.20 2.92 0.04
CA ALA A 47 8.87 2.37 1.35
C ALA A 47 9.63 3.09 2.49
N LYS A 48 10.18 4.28 2.24
CA LYS A 48 11.08 4.98 3.18
C LYS A 48 10.42 5.36 4.50
N ASN A 49 9.09 5.58 4.54
CA ASN A 49 8.36 5.85 5.79
C ASN A 49 7.85 4.58 6.49
N CYS A 50 7.97 3.39 5.89
CA CYS A 50 7.58 2.14 6.54
C CYS A 50 8.29 1.88 7.88
N PRO A 51 9.59 2.17 8.08
CA PRO A 51 10.22 1.98 9.39
C PRO A 51 9.59 2.81 10.51
N ALA A 52 9.31 4.09 10.25
CA ALA A 52 8.65 4.97 11.21
C ALA A 52 7.20 4.51 11.47
N PHE A 53 6.48 4.09 10.43
CA PHE A 53 5.14 3.55 10.55
C PHE A 53 5.09 2.25 11.37
N TYR A 54 6.08 1.37 11.23
CA TYR A 54 6.20 0.16 12.06
C TYR A 54 6.34 0.50 13.54
N ALA A 55 7.18 1.46 13.87
CA ALA A 55 7.35 1.92 15.26
C ALA A 55 6.04 2.48 15.81
N ALA A 56 5.37 3.36 15.05
CA ALA A 56 4.11 3.98 15.46
C ALA A 56 2.98 2.94 15.66
N CYS A 57 2.78 1.99 14.74
CA CYS A 57 1.72 0.98 14.85
C CYS A 57 1.86 0.11 16.10
N ARG A 58 3.09 -0.22 16.49
CA ARG A 58 3.35 -1.06 17.68
C ARG A 58 2.92 -0.39 18.98
N GLU A 59 2.90 0.94 19.05
CA GLU A 59 2.40 1.67 20.21
C GLU A 59 0.89 1.49 20.42
N TYR A 60 0.15 1.13 19.36
CA TYR A 60 -1.29 0.96 19.35
C TYR A 60 -1.73 -0.51 19.17
N ASP A 61 -0.81 -1.48 19.22
CA ASP A 61 -1.09 -2.91 18.96
C ASP A 61 -1.75 -3.16 17.59
N ILE A 62 -1.37 -2.35 16.61
CA ILE A 62 -1.75 -2.51 15.19
C ILE A 62 -0.65 -3.30 14.49
N VAL A 63 -1.03 -4.27 13.67
CA VAL A 63 -0.10 -5.06 12.86
C VAL A 63 0.28 -4.27 11.60
N PRO A 64 1.52 -3.76 11.51
CA PRO A 64 1.96 -3.04 10.33
C PRO A 64 2.28 -3.99 9.18
N VAL A 65 1.95 -3.59 7.97
CA VAL A 65 2.33 -4.24 6.73
C VAL A 65 3.14 -3.25 5.89
N PRO A 66 4.40 -3.55 5.56
CA PRO A 66 5.20 -2.67 4.74
C PRO A 66 4.85 -2.87 3.27
N GLY A 67 4.71 -1.78 2.55
CA GLY A 67 4.30 -1.83 1.16
C GLY A 67 4.75 -0.63 0.36
N MET A 68 4.23 -0.57 -0.85
CA MET A 68 4.45 0.49 -1.82
C MET A 68 3.32 0.47 -2.84
N GLU A 69 2.85 1.62 -3.25
CA GLU A 69 2.07 1.74 -4.47
C GLU A 69 3.01 2.01 -5.64
N LEU A 70 3.26 0.97 -6.45
CA LEU A 70 4.12 1.05 -7.62
C LEU A 70 3.36 1.66 -8.80
N THR A 71 3.87 2.74 -9.38
CA THR A 71 3.41 3.26 -10.66
C THR A 71 4.20 2.59 -11.78
N THR A 72 3.54 1.74 -12.56
CA THR A 72 4.17 0.96 -13.64
C THR A 72 4.50 1.80 -14.86
N ALA A 73 5.22 1.22 -15.83
CA ALA A 73 5.54 1.88 -17.10
C ALA A 73 4.30 2.17 -17.96
N GLU A 74 3.22 1.43 -17.74
CA GLU A 74 1.91 1.64 -18.36
C GLU A 74 1.07 2.71 -17.67
N ASP A 75 1.61 3.34 -16.60
CA ASP A 75 0.91 4.31 -15.77
C ASP A 75 -0.26 3.70 -14.97
N VAL A 76 -0.13 2.42 -14.62
CA VAL A 76 -1.07 1.69 -13.75
C VAL A 76 -0.51 1.61 -12.34
N HIS A 77 -1.35 1.85 -11.34
CA HIS A 77 -1.00 1.67 -9.94
C HIS A 77 -1.17 0.22 -9.50
N MET A 78 -0.17 -0.30 -8.81
CA MET A 78 -0.19 -1.61 -8.17
C MET A 78 0.21 -1.50 -6.71
N VAL A 79 -0.65 -1.95 -5.81
CA VAL A 79 -0.27 -2.15 -4.41
C VAL A 79 0.66 -3.37 -4.31
N CYS A 80 1.82 -3.16 -3.71
CA CYS A 80 2.85 -4.17 -3.48
C CYS A 80 3.07 -4.29 -1.97
N LEU A 81 2.73 -5.44 -1.38
CA LEU A 81 2.85 -5.70 0.06
C LEU A 81 3.91 -6.76 0.33
N PHE A 82 4.62 -6.62 1.43
CA PHE A 82 5.67 -7.56 1.83
C PHE A 82 5.46 -8.08 3.25
N PRO A 83 5.81 -9.36 3.52
CA PRO A 83 5.68 -9.92 4.86
C PRO A 83 6.69 -9.31 5.85
N GLU A 84 7.84 -8.83 5.36
CA GLU A 84 8.92 -8.32 6.18
C GLU A 84 9.34 -6.92 5.75
N LEU A 85 9.60 -6.04 6.73
CA LEU A 85 10.06 -4.67 6.51
C LEU A 85 11.35 -4.62 5.67
N GLU A 86 12.31 -5.48 5.99
CA GLU A 86 13.58 -5.53 5.27
C GLU A 86 13.38 -5.84 3.78
N THR A 87 12.44 -6.72 3.45
CA THR A 87 12.13 -7.06 2.05
C THR A 87 11.52 -5.87 1.32
N ALA A 88 10.61 -5.12 1.96
CA ALA A 88 10.06 -3.91 1.38
C ALA A 88 11.14 -2.84 1.12
N LEU A 89 12.09 -2.68 2.04
CA LEU A 89 13.22 -1.75 1.87
C LEU A 89 14.21 -2.22 0.79
N GLN A 90 14.36 -3.52 0.58
CA GLN A 90 15.14 -4.05 -0.55
C GLN A 90 14.42 -3.79 -1.87
N PHE A 91 13.11 -3.98 -1.92
CA PHE A 91 12.29 -3.64 -3.10
C PHE A 91 12.34 -2.14 -3.40
N ASP A 92 12.27 -1.27 -2.37
CA ASP A 92 12.42 0.19 -2.51
C ASP A 92 13.70 0.58 -3.26
N LYS A 93 14.84 -0.03 -2.90
CA LYS A 93 16.13 0.22 -3.58
C LYS A 93 16.10 -0.17 -5.06
N LEU A 94 15.46 -1.30 -5.40
CA LEU A 94 15.31 -1.75 -6.78
C LEU A 94 14.38 -0.81 -7.58
N VAL A 95 13.29 -0.34 -6.96
CA VAL A 95 12.37 0.62 -7.57
C VAL A 95 13.05 1.98 -7.74
N GLU A 96 13.84 2.45 -6.77
CA GLU A 96 14.57 3.71 -6.86
C GLU A 96 15.49 3.79 -8.10
N GLU A 97 16.09 2.66 -8.50
CA GLU A 97 16.89 2.56 -9.73
C GLU A 97 16.04 2.65 -11.01
N ARG A 98 14.76 2.36 -10.90
CA ARG A 98 13.80 2.30 -12.02
C ARG A 98 12.88 3.51 -12.12
N ARG A 99 12.86 4.40 -11.09
CA ARG A 99 12.09 5.64 -11.10
C ARG A 99 12.61 6.61 -12.14
N MET A 100 11.71 7.32 -12.80
CA MET A 100 12.07 8.47 -13.61
C MET A 100 12.59 9.59 -12.71
N LYS A 101 13.76 10.15 -13.04
CA LYS A 101 14.41 11.23 -12.27
C LYS A 101 13.82 12.61 -12.63
N VAL A 102 12.51 12.76 -12.45
CA VAL A 102 11.80 14.04 -12.54
C VAL A 102 11.88 14.72 -11.19
N LYS A 103 12.43 15.95 -11.13
CA LYS A 103 12.50 16.69 -9.86
C LYS A 103 11.11 17.03 -9.35
N ASN A 104 10.88 16.82 -8.08
CA ASN A 104 9.69 17.33 -7.41
C ASN A 104 9.68 18.87 -7.44
N LYS A 105 8.48 19.45 -7.46
CA LYS A 105 8.19 20.87 -7.31
C LYS A 105 7.22 21.05 -6.16
N PRO A 106 7.73 21.19 -4.92
CA PRO A 106 6.88 21.20 -3.72
C PRO A 106 5.79 22.28 -3.76
N GLU A 107 6.08 23.41 -4.39
CA GLU A 107 5.14 24.52 -4.58
C GLU A 107 3.93 24.17 -5.49
N ILE A 108 3.99 23.04 -6.21
CA ILE A 108 2.93 22.57 -7.12
C ILE A 108 2.34 21.26 -6.63
N PHE A 109 3.20 20.31 -6.23
CA PHE A 109 2.81 18.92 -5.97
C PHE A 109 2.77 18.55 -4.48
N GLY A 110 3.32 19.39 -3.61
CA GLY A 110 3.50 19.10 -2.19
C GLY A 110 4.90 18.59 -1.85
N GLU A 111 5.19 18.55 -0.56
CA GLU A 111 6.44 18.02 -0.02
C GLU A 111 6.44 16.48 -0.09
N GLN A 112 7.62 15.89 0.03
CA GLN A 112 7.82 14.44 0.07
C GLN A 112 8.71 14.14 1.28
N ILE A 113 8.08 14.19 2.47
CA ILE A 113 8.79 14.22 3.74
C ILE A 113 9.12 12.79 4.20
N ILE A 114 10.41 12.52 4.38
CA ILE A 114 10.87 11.27 4.98
C ILE A 114 10.86 11.45 6.51
N MET A 115 10.11 10.60 7.19
CA MET A 115 9.96 10.61 8.64
C MET A 115 10.83 9.51 9.29
N GLY A 116 11.47 9.87 10.40
CA GLY A 116 12.02 8.94 11.35
C GLY A 116 11.00 8.61 12.45
N GLU A 117 11.41 7.78 13.40
CA GLU A 117 10.61 7.39 14.56
C GLU A 117 10.14 8.62 15.35
N GLY A 118 8.87 8.61 15.80
CA GLY A 118 8.25 9.71 16.52
C GLY A 118 8.00 10.95 15.65
N ASP A 119 7.78 10.75 14.35
CA ASP A 119 7.49 11.79 13.38
C ASP A 119 8.58 12.87 13.27
N VAL A 120 9.84 12.50 13.49
CA VAL A 120 10.98 13.39 13.31
C VAL A 120 11.33 13.46 11.82
N PRO A 121 11.20 14.63 11.14
CA PRO A 121 11.61 14.73 9.74
C PRO A 121 13.12 14.48 9.59
N VAL A 122 13.51 13.57 8.69
CA VAL A 122 14.92 13.23 8.44
C VAL A 122 15.40 13.65 7.06
N GLY A 123 14.48 14.06 6.18
CA GLY A 123 14.80 14.57 4.85
C GLY A 123 13.60 14.59 3.94
N ASN A 124 13.83 14.89 2.66
CA ASN A 124 12.82 14.91 1.62
C ASN A 124 13.31 14.10 0.42
N ASP A 125 12.43 13.37 -0.28
CA ASP A 125 12.79 12.77 -1.56
C ASP A 125 12.77 13.85 -2.66
N PRO A 126 13.88 14.07 -3.38
CA PRO A 126 13.97 15.15 -4.36
C PRO A 126 13.31 14.83 -5.70
N TRP A 127 12.91 13.56 -5.90
CA TRP A 127 12.33 13.10 -7.17
C TRP A 127 10.83 12.91 -7.01
N PHE A 128 10.05 13.39 -7.98
CA PHE A 128 8.59 13.27 -7.98
C PHE A 128 8.17 11.79 -7.96
N LEU A 129 7.74 11.34 -6.79
CA LEU A 129 7.48 9.93 -6.49
C LEU A 129 6.34 9.32 -7.33
N PRO A 130 5.22 10.02 -7.62
CA PRO A 130 4.15 9.43 -8.43
C PRO A 130 4.50 9.20 -9.90
N ALA A 131 5.65 9.72 -10.38
CA ALA A 131 6.06 9.48 -11.77
C ALA A 131 6.23 7.99 -12.08
N ALA A 132 5.77 7.57 -13.25
CA ALA A 132 5.90 6.19 -13.70
C ALA A 132 7.34 5.68 -13.59
N THR A 133 7.49 4.41 -13.24
CA THR A 133 8.77 3.71 -13.27
C THR A 133 9.01 3.09 -14.65
N SER A 134 10.18 2.54 -14.87
CA SER A 134 10.47 1.74 -16.07
C SER A 134 10.03 0.27 -15.94
N LEU A 135 9.42 -0.12 -14.82
CA LEU A 135 8.91 -1.47 -14.59
C LEU A 135 7.52 -1.60 -15.24
N SER A 136 7.36 -2.55 -16.16
CA SER A 136 6.03 -2.92 -16.64
C SER A 136 5.22 -3.62 -15.54
N ILE A 137 3.90 -3.72 -15.72
CA ILE A 137 3.00 -4.50 -14.85
C ILE A 137 3.56 -5.93 -14.63
N GLU A 138 4.00 -6.58 -15.71
CA GLU A 138 4.55 -7.93 -15.66
C GLU A 138 5.87 -7.99 -14.87
N GLU A 139 6.81 -7.11 -15.18
CA GLU A 139 8.11 -7.03 -14.49
C GLU A 139 7.95 -6.71 -13.01
N GLY A 140 7.10 -5.73 -12.67
CA GLY A 140 6.78 -5.36 -11.30
C GLY A 140 6.19 -6.53 -10.52
N ALA A 141 5.15 -7.17 -11.05
CA ALA A 141 4.51 -8.32 -10.41
C ALA A 141 5.48 -9.50 -10.23
N LYS A 142 6.30 -9.80 -11.24
CA LYS A 142 7.32 -10.85 -11.15
C LYS A 142 8.35 -10.56 -10.08
N LEU A 143 8.82 -9.31 -10.00
CA LEU A 143 9.80 -8.89 -9.01
C LEU A 143 9.24 -9.02 -7.59
N VAL A 144 8.03 -8.46 -7.32
CA VAL A 144 7.37 -8.56 -6.02
C VAL A 144 7.21 -10.00 -5.58
N ARG A 145 6.67 -10.87 -6.45
CA ARG A 145 6.46 -12.30 -6.15
C ARG A 145 7.77 -13.05 -5.91
N SER A 146 8.84 -12.72 -6.66
CA SER A 146 10.16 -13.33 -6.45
C SER A 146 10.78 -13.01 -5.09
N MET A 147 10.32 -11.93 -4.46
CA MET A 147 10.73 -11.49 -3.12
C MET A 147 9.75 -11.94 -2.02
N GLY A 148 8.78 -12.80 -2.34
CA GLY A 148 7.78 -13.30 -1.38
C GLY A 148 6.69 -12.29 -1.04
N GLY A 149 6.56 -11.23 -1.84
CA GLY A 149 5.50 -10.23 -1.71
C GLY A 149 4.25 -10.62 -2.50
N VAL A 150 3.16 -9.89 -2.22
CA VAL A 150 1.88 -9.96 -2.93
C VAL A 150 1.65 -8.63 -3.64
N CYS A 151 1.16 -8.67 -4.87
CA CYS A 151 0.77 -7.47 -5.59
C CYS A 151 -0.57 -7.65 -6.31
N TYR A 152 -1.29 -6.54 -6.43
CA TYR A 152 -2.59 -6.46 -7.09
C TYR A 152 -2.82 -5.05 -7.65
N PRO A 153 -3.68 -4.92 -8.70
CA PRO A 153 -4.05 -3.60 -9.20
C PRO A 153 -4.78 -2.81 -8.13
N ALA A 154 -4.33 -1.57 -7.92
CA ALA A 154 -4.97 -0.61 -7.03
C ALA A 154 -6.27 -0.07 -7.66
N HIS A 155 -7.21 0.31 -6.83
CA HIS A 155 -8.43 1.09 -7.14
C HIS A 155 -8.94 0.94 -8.60
N ILE A 156 -9.20 -0.31 -9.04
CA ILE A 156 -9.60 -0.62 -10.44
C ILE A 156 -10.86 0.11 -10.90
N ASP A 157 -11.61 0.67 -9.98
CA ASP A 157 -12.83 1.44 -10.17
C ASP A 157 -12.60 2.94 -10.36
N ARG A 158 -11.34 3.42 -10.32
CA ARG A 158 -10.97 4.82 -10.57
C ARG A 158 -10.52 5.03 -12.03
N GLU A 159 -10.76 6.25 -12.54
CA GLU A 159 -10.34 6.64 -13.90
C GLU A 159 -8.83 6.92 -13.98
N ALA A 160 -8.24 7.47 -12.91
CA ALA A 160 -6.82 7.76 -12.86
C ALA A 160 -6.02 6.52 -12.43
N ASN A 161 -5.05 6.12 -13.22
CA ASN A 161 -4.08 5.05 -12.94
C ASN A 161 -4.68 3.66 -12.60
N GLY A 162 -6.01 3.52 -12.70
CA GLY A 162 -6.69 2.23 -12.54
C GLY A 162 -6.44 1.30 -13.72
N LEU A 163 -6.19 0.01 -13.45
CA LEU A 163 -5.89 -0.98 -14.49
C LEU A 163 -6.95 -1.00 -15.60
N LEU A 164 -8.24 -0.99 -15.25
CA LEU A 164 -9.33 -1.05 -16.22
C LEU A 164 -9.46 0.24 -17.02
N ALA A 165 -9.16 1.39 -16.43
CA ALA A 165 -9.19 2.68 -17.13
C ALA A 165 -8.06 2.79 -18.15
N VAL A 166 -6.88 2.26 -17.83
CA VAL A 166 -5.68 2.33 -18.69
C VAL A 166 -5.70 1.23 -19.76
N LEU A 167 -5.97 -0.03 -19.39
CA LEU A 167 -5.90 -1.17 -20.30
C LEU A 167 -7.26 -1.60 -20.87
N GLY A 168 -8.35 -1.33 -20.16
CA GLY A 168 -9.69 -1.79 -20.52
C GLY A 168 -10.01 -3.24 -20.13
N PHE A 169 -9.05 -3.99 -19.63
CA PHE A 169 -9.18 -5.40 -19.28
C PHE A 169 -8.09 -5.83 -18.29
N PHE A 170 -8.28 -6.98 -17.63
CA PHE A 170 -7.22 -7.63 -16.89
C PHE A 170 -6.31 -8.43 -17.84
N PRO A 171 -4.97 -8.23 -17.79
CA PRO A 171 -4.05 -8.99 -18.63
C PRO A 171 -4.07 -10.49 -18.26
N ASP A 172 -3.81 -11.36 -19.25
CA ASP A 172 -3.65 -12.79 -19.02
C ASP A 172 -2.41 -13.10 -18.18
N GLU A 173 -1.36 -12.30 -18.34
CA GLU A 173 -0.14 -12.31 -17.53
C GLU A 173 0.27 -10.87 -17.17
N PRO A 174 0.61 -10.61 -15.92
CA PRO A 174 0.61 -11.52 -14.77
C PRO A 174 -0.83 -11.85 -14.32
N VAL A 175 -1.08 -13.12 -13.95
CA VAL A 175 -2.38 -13.49 -13.37
C VAL A 175 -2.56 -12.76 -12.04
N PHE A 176 -3.57 -11.90 -11.96
CA PHE A 176 -4.02 -11.29 -10.72
C PHE A 176 -5.18 -12.11 -10.11
N THR A 177 -5.02 -12.54 -8.87
CA THR A 177 -6.06 -13.23 -8.09
C THR A 177 -6.80 -12.31 -7.14
N LEU A 178 -6.26 -11.11 -6.97
CA LEU A 178 -6.74 -10.02 -6.12
C LEU A 178 -6.92 -8.77 -6.98
N ALA A 179 -7.86 -7.93 -6.58
CA ALA A 179 -8.00 -6.56 -7.08
C ALA A 179 -8.53 -5.66 -5.95
N GLU A 180 -8.15 -4.41 -5.96
CA GLU A 180 -8.66 -3.43 -5.02
C GLU A 180 -9.74 -2.57 -5.67
N VAL A 181 -10.80 -2.32 -4.92
CA VAL A 181 -11.82 -1.32 -5.24
C VAL A 181 -11.89 -0.30 -4.10
N HIS A 182 -12.13 0.94 -4.43
CA HIS A 182 -12.43 1.98 -3.44
C HIS A 182 -13.91 1.93 -3.02
N ASP A 183 -14.80 1.70 -3.97
CA ASP A 183 -16.24 1.58 -3.78
C ASP A 183 -16.66 0.10 -3.82
N GLU A 184 -17.09 -0.43 -2.67
CA GLU A 184 -17.47 -1.84 -2.55
C GLU A 184 -18.65 -2.23 -3.48
N ASP A 185 -19.51 -1.28 -3.86
CA ASP A 185 -20.61 -1.52 -4.80
C ASP A 185 -20.13 -1.84 -6.21
N LYS A 186 -18.85 -1.54 -6.52
CA LYS A 186 -18.22 -1.81 -7.82
C LYS A 186 -17.43 -3.12 -7.89
N ARG A 187 -17.64 -4.01 -6.93
CA ARG A 187 -16.93 -5.31 -6.86
C ARG A 187 -17.07 -6.18 -8.10
N ASP A 188 -18.13 -6.02 -8.88
CA ASP A 188 -18.33 -6.76 -10.13
C ASP A 188 -17.24 -6.49 -11.18
N LEU A 189 -16.55 -5.33 -11.08
CA LEU A 189 -15.42 -4.99 -11.94
C LEU A 189 -14.22 -5.94 -11.75
N ALA A 190 -14.13 -6.64 -10.63
CA ALA A 190 -13.04 -7.57 -10.34
C ALA A 190 -13.16 -8.92 -11.09
N GLU A 191 -14.25 -9.16 -11.83
CA GLU A 191 -14.43 -10.36 -12.68
C GLU A 191 -14.18 -11.69 -11.94
N GLY A 192 -14.69 -11.80 -10.71
CA GLY A 192 -14.57 -12.99 -9.87
C GLY A 192 -13.24 -13.12 -9.09
N ARG A 193 -12.35 -12.14 -9.18
CA ARG A 193 -11.16 -12.04 -8.32
C ARG A 193 -11.56 -11.71 -6.89
N LYS A 194 -10.73 -12.10 -5.94
CA LYS A 194 -10.90 -11.68 -4.55
C LYS A 194 -10.71 -10.16 -4.45
N ILE A 195 -11.64 -9.51 -3.75
CA ILE A 195 -11.65 -8.06 -3.59
C ILE A 195 -11.03 -7.68 -2.26
N LEU A 196 -10.22 -6.64 -2.30
CA LEU A 196 -9.82 -5.83 -1.17
C LEU A 196 -10.48 -4.47 -1.29
N VAL A 197 -10.96 -3.95 -0.17
CA VAL A 197 -11.45 -2.57 -0.07
C VAL A 197 -10.50 -1.83 0.83
N SER A 198 -9.90 -0.77 0.30
CA SER A 198 -8.96 0.07 1.02
C SER A 198 -9.31 1.54 0.81
N SER A 199 -8.83 2.39 1.69
CA SER A 199 -9.17 3.81 1.65
C SER A 199 -8.45 4.57 0.54
N ASP A 200 -7.20 4.19 0.24
CA ASP A 200 -6.26 5.01 -0.54
C ASP A 200 -6.18 6.43 0.05
N ALA A 201 -6.09 6.47 1.41
CA ALA A 201 -6.18 7.69 2.17
C ALA A 201 -4.97 8.59 1.93
N HIS A 202 -5.24 9.85 1.64
CA HIS A 202 -4.27 10.94 1.53
C HIS A 202 -4.48 11.99 2.61
N ARG A 203 -5.51 11.79 3.45
CA ARG A 203 -5.89 12.62 4.59
C ARG A 203 -6.30 11.75 5.75
N LEU A 204 -6.06 12.21 6.97
CA LEU A 204 -6.35 11.41 8.18
C LEU A 204 -7.81 10.95 8.27
N TRP A 205 -8.75 11.78 7.87
CA TRP A 205 -10.19 11.45 7.92
C TRP A 205 -10.67 10.52 6.78
N GLU A 206 -9.81 10.22 5.81
CA GLU A 206 -10.08 9.27 4.73
C GLU A 206 -9.70 7.84 5.11
N ILE A 207 -8.88 7.65 6.17
CA ILE A 207 -8.49 6.33 6.67
C ILE A 207 -9.75 5.52 7.01
N SER A 208 -9.81 4.27 6.54
CA SER A 208 -10.95 3.37 6.70
C SER A 208 -11.51 3.39 8.14
N ASP A 209 -12.83 3.40 8.24
CA ASP A 209 -13.58 3.34 9.50
C ASP A 209 -13.64 1.93 10.12
N GLY A 210 -12.85 0.99 9.59
CA GLY A 210 -12.81 -0.39 10.06
C GLY A 210 -13.99 -1.26 9.61
N SER A 211 -14.82 -0.78 8.68
CA SER A 211 -15.98 -1.53 8.16
C SER A 211 -15.55 -2.74 7.32
N PHE A 212 -14.44 -2.63 6.57
CA PHE A 212 -13.92 -3.75 5.79
C PHE A 212 -13.05 -4.66 6.65
N CYS A 213 -13.38 -5.95 6.65
CA CYS A 213 -12.67 -6.98 7.41
C CYS A 213 -12.22 -8.13 6.50
N VAL A 214 -11.01 -8.63 6.79
CA VAL A 214 -10.54 -9.91 6.28
C VAL A 214 -10.72 -11.01 7.33
N HIS A 215 -10.92 -12.26 6.88
CA HIS A 215 -11.09 -13.40 7.77
C HIS A 215 -9.83 -14.25 7.76
N LEU A 216 -9.13 -14.28 8.90
CA LEU A 216 -7.86 -14.99 9.06
C LEU A 216 -8.01 -16.18 10.01
N ASP A 217 -7.26 -17.24 9.72
CA ASP A 217 -7.19 -18.44 10.58
C ASP A 217 -6.06 -18.29 11.60
N VAL A 218 -6.22 -17.33 12.48
CA VAL A 218 -5.27 -17.00 13.56
C VAL A 218 -6.06 -16.43 14.74
N ASP A 219 -5.52 -16.59 15.95
CA ASP A 219 -6.07 -15.97 17.16
C ASP A 219 -5.90 -14.45 17.06
N PRO A 220 -6.92 -13.62 17.36
CA PRO A 220 -6.80 -12.16 17.40
C PRO A 220 -5.74 -11.64 18.39
N GLU A 221 -5.46 -12.41 19.44
CA GLU A 221 -4.44 -12.11 20.43
C GLU A 221 -3.04 -12.68 20.07
N ALA A 222 -2.91 -13.29 18.88
CA ALA A 222 -1.61 -13.74 18.40
C ALA A 222 -0.68 -12.55 18.16
N GLY A 223 0.62 -12.78 18.30
CA GLY A 223 1.60 -11.73 18.02
C GLY A 223 1.58 -11.25 16.56
N GLU A 224 2.09 -10.04 16.35
CA GLU A 224 2.18 -9.33 15.07
C GLU A 224 2.60 -10.23 13.89
N GLU A 225 3.67 -11.02 14.09
CA GLU A 225 4.21 -11.91 13.04
C GLU A 225 3.22 -13.00 12.62
N ALA A 226 2.51 -13.61 13.59
CA ALA A 226 1.55 -14.67 13.30
C ALA A 226 0.33 -14.13 12.54
N ILE A 227 -0.17 -12.94 12.90
CA ILE A 227 -1.29 -12.29 12.22
C ILE A 227 -0.86 -11.88 10.81
N ARG A 228 0.31 -11.25 10.64
CA ARG A 228 0.84 -10.87 9.33
C ARG A 228 1.04 -12.10 8.43
N LYS A 229 1.59 -13.18 8.94
CA LYS A 229 1.72 -14.45 8.19
C LYS A 229 0.37 -15.01 7.75
N ALA A 230 -0.64 -14.97 8.61
CA ALA A 230 -1.99 -15.40 8.27
C ALA A 230 -2.61 -14.52 7.19
N LEU A 231 -2.38 -13.20 7.23
CA LEU A 231 -2.80 -12.27 6.18
C LEU A 231 -2.18 -12.66 4.83
N PHE A 232 -0.86 -12.81 4.74
CA PHE A 232 -0.19 -13.20 3.49
C PHE A 232 -0.66 -14.56 2.99
N THR A 233 -0.86 -15.53 3.87
CA THR A 233 -1.46 -16.83 3.50
C THR A 233 -2.86 -16.65 2.89
N MET A 234 -3.66 -15.72 3.39
CA MET A 234 -4.99 -15.42 2.84
C MET A 234 -4.89 -14.71 1.49
N LEU A 235 -3.97 -13.74 1.35
CA LEU A 235 -3.77 -12.98 0.12
C LEU A 235 -3.28 -13.86 -1.04
N GLU A 236 -2.42 -14.85 -0.78
CA GLU A 236 -1.86 -15.77 -1.77
C GLU A 236 -2.84 -16.87 -2.24
N LYS A 237 -3.87 -17.20 -1.44
CA LYS A 237 -4.84 -18.24 -1.81
C LYS A 237 -5.60 -17.81 -3.07
N LYS A 238 -5.54 -18.68 -4.08
CA LYS A 238 -6.41 -18.58 -5.25
C LYS A 238 -7.87 -18.74 -4.80
N SER A 239 -8.74 -17.94 -5.36
CA SER A 239 -10.20 -18.01 -5.16
C SER A 239 -10.76 -19.34 -5.62
#